data_c18e2431e9084ad21d28bbdd2c621e9a
#
_entry.id   c18e2431e9084ad21d28bbdd2c621e9a
#
_cell.length_a   1.000
_cell.length_b   1.000
_cell.length_c   1.000
_cell.angle_alpha   90.00
_cell.angle_beta   90.00
_cell.angle_gamma   90.00
#
_symmetry.space_group_name_H-M   'P 1'
#
loop_
_entity.id
_entity.type
_entity.pdbx_description
1 polymer ?
#
loop_
_entity_poly.entity_id
_entity_poly.type
_entity_poly.pdbx_seq_one_letter_code
_entity_poly.pdbx_strand_id
1 'polypeptide(L)'
;MKKTIMNYVLTSLLVVLLPSAVLAEEQVSKVAVVDIQRAVLQTEQAQKSLEDLKNQADFKTNMKELEDLEKAYQDMVAAYQKDRAVMSAEKRDAEERSILDKQQDLKYVASKLQQTQKEFIEKTYEARAADTQKVLEGLIKEQNIGLLLRSDARAVMHADASYDISDQVTERLNAIK
;
A
#
# COMPACT_ATOMS: atom_id res chain seq x y z
N MET A 1 68.25 -77.87 6.86
CA MET A 1 67.04 -78.54 6.33
C MET A 1 65.86 -77.92 6.97
N LYS A 2 64.88 -77.59 6.23
CA LYS A 2 63.50 -77.13 6.45
C LYS A 2 63.27 -75.71 5.97
N LYS A 3 62.61 -75.71 4.81
CA LYS A 3 62.04 -74.56 4.11
C LYS A 3 60.83 -74.02 4.90
N THR A 4 60.75 -72.73 5.14
CA THR A 4 59.58 -72.12 5.62
C THR A 4 59.02 -71.20 4.52
N ILE A 5 57.84 -71.59 4.03
CA ILE A 5 57.12 -70.91 2.95
C ILE A 5 56.44 -69.70 3.59
N MET A 6 56.75 -68.52 3.08
CA MET A 6 56.13 -67.24 3.51
C MET A 6 54.95 -66.96 2.65
N ASN A 7 53.76 -67.09 3.22
CA ASN A 7 52.45 -66.67 2.63
C ASN A 7 52.30 -65.16 2.62
N TYR A 8 52.31 -64.59 1.44
CA TYR A 8 51.85 -63.17 1.28
C TYR A 8 50.35 -63.15 1.15
N VAL A 9 49.68 -62.70 2.17
CA VAL A 9 48.25 -62.32 2.14
C VAL A 9 48.14 -60.92 1.55
N LEU A 10 47.71 -60.87 0.29
CA LEU A 10 47.43 -59.64 -0.43
C LEU A 10 46.04 -59.16 -0.02
N THR A 11 45.97 -58.22 0.96
CA THR A 11 44.71 -57.57 1.39
C THR A 11 44.42 -56.47 0.39
N SER A 12 43.50 -56.70 -0.56
CA SER A 12 42.96 -55.68 -1.47
C SER A 12 41.99 -54.77 -0.71
N LEU A 13 42.44 -53.56 -0.47
CA LEU A 13 41.61 -52.48 0.09
C LEU A 13 40.65 -51.95 -1.01
N LEU A 14 39.40 -52.41 -0.98
CA LEU A 14 38.34 -51.94 -1.85
C LEU A 14 37.86 -50.60 -1.33
N VAL A 15 38.36 -49.50 -1.89
CA VAL A 15 37.84 -48.15 -1.62
C VAL A 15 36.51 -47.99 -2.37
N VAL A 16 35.40 -48.12 -1.66
CA VAL A 16 34.06 -47.79 -2.14
C VAL A 16 33.92 -46.25 -2.18
N LEU A 17 34.10 -45.67 -3.35
CA LEU A 17 33.73 -44.29 -3.66
C LEU A 17 32.20 -44.24 -3.69
N LEU A 18 31.59 -43.86 -2.56
CA LEU A 18 30.18 -43.44 -2.52
C LEU A 18 30.09 -42.10 -3.24
N PRO A 19 29.27 -41.97 -4.31
CA PRO A 19 28.97 -40.67 -4.86
C PRO A 19 28.15 -39.91 -3.79
N SER A 20 28.74 -38.89 -3.20
CA SER A 20 27.97 -37.90 -2.42
C SER A 20 27.01 -37.24 -3.39
N ALA A 21 25.78 -37.75 -3.46
CA ALA A 21 24.69 -37.02 -4.07
C ALA A 21 24.50 -35.72 -3.24
N VAL A 22 25.10 -34.66 -3.71
CA VAL A 22 24.74 -33.32 -3.27
C VAL A 22 23.30 -33.14 -3.70
N LEU A 23 22.36 -33.40 -2.77
CA LEU A 23 21.00 -32.91 -2.89
C LEU A 23 21.13 -31.38 -2.89
N ALA A 24 21.19 -30.78 -4.07
CA ALA A 24 20.89 -29.37 -4.21
C ALA A 24 19.45 -29.24 -3.71
N GLU A 25 19.29 -28.76 -2.47
CA GLU A 25 18.00 -28.24 -2.03
C GLU A 25 17.62 -27.19 -3.06
N GLU A 26 16.69 -27.53 -3.94
CA GLU A 26 16.01 -26.53 -4.76
C GLU A 26 15.35 -25.57 -3.77
N GLN A 27 16.01 -24.46 -3.50
CA GLN A 27 15.42 -23.40 -2.72
C GLN A 27 14.22 -22.89 -3.51
N VAL A 28 13.03 -23.38 -3.14
CA VAL A 28 11.78 -22.91 -3.74
C VAL A 28 11.67 -21.43 -3.45
N SER A 29 11.85 -20.64 -4.50
CA SER A 29 11.73 -19.19 -4.40
C SER A 29 10.31 -18.81 -3.98
N LYS A 30 10.21 -18.00 -2.94
CA LYS A 30 8.92 -17.54 -2.39
C LYS A 30 8.28 -16.52 -3.32
N VAL A 31 6.96 -16.59 -3.48
CA VAL A 31 6.16 -15.50 -4.07
C VAL A 31 5.65 -14.61 -2.93
N ALA A 32 5.67 -13.31 -3.14
CA ALA A 32 5.10 -12.35 -2.20
C ALA A 32 4.35 -11.24 -2.92
N VAL A 33 3.44 -10.59 -2.21
CA VAL A 33 2.75 -9.38 -2.65
C VAL A 33 3.00 -8.24 -1.69
N VAL A 34 2.95 -7.01 -2.20
CA VAL A 34 3.12 -5.80 -1.39
C VAL A 34 2.21 -4.70 -1.88
N ASP A 35 1.50 -4.06 -0.95
CA ASP A 35 0.87 -2.76 -1.14
C ASP A 35 1.83 -1.69 -0.62
N ILE A 36 2.64 -1.15 -1.53
CA ILE A 36 3.63 -0.14 -1.17
C ILE A 36 2.95 1.13 -0.65
N GLN A 37 1.81 1.53 -1.23
CA GLN A 37 1.10 2.72 -0.80
C GLN A 37 0.60 2.56 0.63
N ARG A 38 -0.05 1.47 0.92
CA ARG A 38 -0.49 1.13 2.28
C ARG A 38 0.70 1.10 3.24
N ALA A 39 1.77 0.40 2.88
CA ALA A 39 2.94 0.25 3.74
C ALA A 39 3.60 1.59 4.10
N VAL A 40 3.73 2.51 3.14
CA VAL A 40 4.31 3.84 3.38
C VAL A 40 3.37 4.72 4.20
N LEU A 41 2.06 4.75 3.88
CA LEU A 41 1.09 5.59 4.57
C LEU A 41 0.78 5.12 6.00
N GLN A 42 1.03 3.85 6.32
CA GLN A 42 0.88 3.31 7.68
C GLN A 42 2.10 3.55 8.58
N THR A 43 3.19 4.10 8.07
CA THR A 43 4.33 4.46 8.92
C THR A 43 3.96 5.52 9.95
N GLU A 44 4.59 5.45 11.13
CA GLU A 44 4.37 6.43 12.22
C GLU A 44 4.61 7.86 11.76
N GLN A 45 5.64 8.09 10.94
CA GLN A 45 5.94 9.39 10.39
C GLN A 45 4.84 9.90 9.44
N ALA A 46 4.32 9.03 8.55
CA ALA A 46 3.23 9.39 7.65
C ALA A 46 1.94 9.69 8.42
N GLN A 47 1.62 8.88 9.44
CA GLN A 47 0.44 9.09 10.29
C GLN A 47 0.54 10.42 11.05
N LYS A 48 1.69 10.74 11.62
CA LYS A 48 1.93 12.03 12.26
C LYS A 48 1.79 13.19 11.28
N SER A 49 2.37 13.07 10.10
CA SER A 49 2.26 14.11 9.06
C SER A 49 0.82 14.30 8.57
N LEU A 50 0.02 13.23 8.54
CA LEU A 50 -1.41 13.31 8.22
C LEU A 50 -2.19 14.03 9.35
N GLU A 51 -1.85 13.78 10.60
CA GLU A 51 -2.43 14.50 11.73
C GLU A 51 -2.08 15.98 11.70
N ASP A 52 -0.81 16.30 11.41
CA ASP A 52 -0.35 17.67 11.24
C ASP A 52 -1.09 18.37 10.09
N LEU A 53 -1.31 17.69 8.95
CA LEU A 53 -2.10 18.22 7.84
C LEU A 53 -3.55 18.53 8.29
N LYS A 54 -4.20 17.59 8.97
CA LYS A 54 -5.58 17.76 9.47
C LYS A 54 -5.67 18.92 10.47
N ASN A 55 -4.59 19.25 11.15
CA ASN A 55 -4.52 20.32 12.12
C ASN A 55 -4.20 21.71 11.52
N GLN A 56 -3.79 21.77 10.23
CA GLN A 56 -3.58 23.03 9.54
C GLN A 56 -4.87 23.86 9.45
N ALA A 57 -4.73 25.16 9.64
CA ALA A 57 -5.88 26.08 9.66
C ALA A 57 -6.67 26.03 8.34
N ASP A 58 -5.96 26.01 7.21
CA ASP A 58 -6.59 25.97 5.87
C ASP A 58 -7.36 24.67 5.63
N PHE A 59 -6.80 23.52 6.07
CA PHE A 59 -7.48 22.23 5.94
C PHE A 59 -8.76 22.19 6.79
N LYS A 60 -8.69 22.64 8.05
CA LYS A 60 -9.84 22.73 8.95
C LYS A 60 -10.92 23.69 8.41
N THR A 61 -10.50 24.82 7.88
CA THR A 61 -11.42 25.80 7.29
C THR A 61 -12.15 25.21 6.08
N ASN A 62 -11.42 24.56 5.16
CA ASN A 62 -12.03 23.95 3.99
C ASN A 62 -12.94 22.77 4.36
N MET A 63 -12.59 21.96 5.37
CA MET A 63 -13.46 20.88 5.87
C MET A 63 -14.76 21.43 6.44
N LYS A 64 -14.67 22.48 7.25
CA LYS A 64 -15.87 23.13 7.80
C LYS A 64 -16.73 23.77 6.71
N GLU A 65 -16.11 24.44 5.75
CA GLU A 65 -16.81 25.04 4.61
C GLU A 65 -17.55 23.96 3.78
N LEU A 66 -16.92 22.80 3.56
CA LEU A 66 -17.55 21.68 2.87
C LEU A 66 -18.80 21.19 3.62
N GLU A 67 -18.69 20.99 4.94
CA GLU A 67 -19.80 20.56 5.79
C GLU A 67 -20.97 21.56 5.78
N ASP A 68 -20.65 22.87 5.93
CA ASP A 68 -21.65 23.94 5.90
C ASP A 68 -22.35 24.03 4.53
N LEU A 69 -21.60 23.85 3.42
CA LEU A 69 -22.14 23.84 2.06
C LEU A 69 -23.00 22.61 1.79
N GLU A 70 -22.58 21.42 2.24
CA GLU A 70 -23.38 20.19 2.11
C GLU A 70 -24.73 20.33 2.80
N LYS A 71 -24.72 20.85 4.02
CA LYS A 71 -25.96 21.11 4.76
C LYS A 71 -26.84 22.10 4.05
N ALA A 72 -26.30 23.27 3.64
CA ALA A 72 -27.04 24.28 2.92
C ALA A 72 -27.65 23.74 1.62
N TYR A 73 -26.90 22.95 0.86
CA TYR A 73 -27.37 22.29 -0.35
C TYR A 73 -28.54 21.34 -0.09
N GLN A 74 -28.42 20.48 0.94
CA GLN A 74 -29.48 19.56 1.33
C GLN A 74 -30.76 20.30 1.76
N ASP A 75 -30.62 21.33 2.57
CA ASP A 75 -31.75 22.17 3.03
C ASP A 75 -32.45 22.88 1.85
N MET A 76 -31.68 23.44 0.90
CA MET A 76 -32.22 24.08 -0.31
C MET A 76 -32.96 23.06 -1.20
N VAL A 77 -32.41 21.90 -1.43
CA VAL A 77 -33.07 20.84 -2.22
C VAL A 77 -34.34 20.37 -1.55
N ALA A 78 -34.33 20.16 -0.25
CA ALA A 78 -35.53 19.76 0.51
C ALA A 78 -36.62 20.82 0.48
N ALA A 79 -36.28 22.09 0.66
CA ALA A 79 -37.22 23.21 0.57
C ALA A 79 -37.82 23.33 -0.83
N TYR A 80 -37.00 23.25 -1.85
CA TYR A 80 -37.43 23.28 -3.24
C TYR A 80 -38.39 22.12 -3.57
N GLN A 81 -38.08 20.91 -3.18
CA GLN A 81 -38.94 19.72 -3.43
C GLN A 81 -40.32 19.90 -2.75
N LYS A 82 -40.36 20.45 -1.53
CA LYS A 82 -41.59 20.69 -0.78
C LYS A 82 -42.49 21.72 -1.44
N ASP A 83 -41.89 22.81 -1.90
CA ASP A 83 -42.66 24.01 -2.31
C ASP A 83 -42.80 24.13 -3.84
N ARG A 84 -42.11 23.30 -4.62
CA ARG A 84 -42.06 23.35 -6.09
C ARG A 84 -43.45 23.43 -6.77
N ALA A 85 -44.41 22.66 -6.24
CA ALA A 85 -45.75 22.57 -6.85
C ALA A 85 -46.54 23.91 -6.77
N VAL A 86 -46.23 24.74 -5.80
CA VAL A 86 -46.92 26.03 -5.55
C VAL A 86 -46.11 27.24 -5.99
N MET A 87 -44.88 27.06 -6.47
CA MET A 87 -44.02 28.13 -6.95
C MET A 87 -44.42 28.59 -8.35
N SER A 88 -44.25 29.90 -8.64
CA SER A 88 -44.28 30.40 -10.02
C SER A 88 -43.11 29.85 -10.85
N ALA A 89 -43.20 29.93 -12.19
CA ALA A 89 -42.15 29.49 -13.08
C ALA A 89 -40.84 30.23 -12.81
N GLU A 90 -40.89 31.54 -12.68
CA GLU A 90 -39.73 32.41 -12.40
C GLU A 90 -39.04 32.05 -11.08
N LYS A 91 -39.85 31.73 -10.05
CA LYS A 91 -39.32 31.34 -8.75
C LYS A 91 -38.66 29.98 -8.82
N ARG A 92 -39.24 29.01 -9.53
CA ARG A 92 -38.62 27.70 -9.75
C ARG A 92 -37.25 27.81 -10.45
N ASP A 93 -37.22 28.61 -11.53
CA ASP A 93 -35.98 28.85 -12.28
C ASP A 93 -34.88 29.48 -11.42
N ALA A 94 -35.27 30.43 -10.53
CA ALA A 94 -34.32 31.07 -9.62
C ALA A 94 -33.77 30.09 -8.56
N GLU A 95 -34.66 29.29 -7.96
CA GLU A 95 -34.25 28.30 -6.96
C GLU A 95 -33.39 27.19 -7.59
N GLU A 96 -33.72 26.71 -8.81
CA GLU A 96 -32.93 25.72 -9.52
C GLU A 96 -31.51 26.22 -9.85
N ARG A 97 -31.39 27.50 -10.24
CA ARG A 97 -30.05 28.12 -10.43
C ARG A 97 -29.30 28.22 -9.13
N SER A 98 -29.95 28.64 -8.04
CA SER A 98 -29.30 28.74 -6.73
C SER A 98 -28.80 27.38 -6.21
N ILE A 99 -29.59 26.32 -6.41
CA ILE A 99 -29.19 24.94 -6.09
C ILE A 99 -27.99 24.53 -6.95
N LEU A 100 -27.98 24.84 -8.24
CA LEU A 100 -26.86 24.52 -9.13
C LEU A 100 -25.58 25.27 -8.71
N ASP A 101 -25.69 26.55 -8.37
CA ASP A 101 -24.55 27.34 -7.89
C ASP A 101 -23.99 26.75 -6.61
N LYS A 102 -24.86 26.36 -5.68
CA LYS A 102 -24.43 25.71 -4.44
C LYS A 102 -23.73 24.36 -4.68
N GLN A 103 -24.21 23.60 -5.68
CA GLN A 103 -23.55 22.35 -6.09
C GLN A 103 -22.16 22.61 -6.68
N GLN A 104 -21.97 23.71 -7.43
CA GLN A 104 -20.67 24.09 -7.94
C GLN A 104 -19.70 24.49 -6.82
N ASP A 105 -20.17 25.27 -5.83
CA ASP A 105 -19.39 25.62 -4.64
C ASP A 105 -18.89 24.35 -3.90
N LEU A 106 -19.81 23.41 -3.66
CA LEU A 106 -19.47 22.10 -3.06
C LEU A 106 -18.38 21.37 -3.84
N LYS A 107 -18.56 21.27 -5.15
CA LYS A 107 -17.60 20.60 -6.02
C LYS A 107 -16.23 21.28 -5.98
N TYR A 108 -16.20 22.61 -5.92
CA TYR A 108 -14.96 23.36 -5.84
C TYR A 108 -14.18 23.06 -4.55
N VAL A 109 -14.88 23.18 -3.38
CA VAL A 109 -14.25 22.94 -2.08
C VAL A 109 -13.81 21.47 -1.93
N ALA A 110 -14.66 20.51 -2.36
CA ALA A 110 -14.32 19.09 -2.37
C ALA A 110 -13.07 18.80 -3.23
N SER A 111 -12.99 19.41 -4.43
CA SER A 111 -11.83 19.27 -5.32
C SER A 111 -10.54 19.82 -4.68
N LYS A 112 -10.64 20.95 -3.96
CA LYS A 112 -9.50 21.55 -3.25
C LYS A 112 -8.99 20.62 -2.15
N LEU A 113 -9.89 20.03 -1.35
CA LEU A 113 -9.52 19.05 -0.33
C LEU A 113 -8.91 17.78 -0.93
N GLN A 114 -9.49 17.27 -2.01
CA GLN A 114 -8.96 16.13 -2.74
C GLN A 114 -7.55 16.40 -3.27
N GLN A 115 -7.32 17.59 -3.83
CA GLN A 115 -5.99 17.98 -4.30
C GLN A 115 -4.97 18.02 -3.15
N THR A 116 -5.35 18.59 -2.00
CA THR A 116 -4.50 18.63 -0.81
C THR A 116 -4.14 17.22 -0.32
N GLN A 117 -5.10 16.30 -0.30
CA GLN A 117 -4.86 14.90 0.06
C GLN A 117 -3.93 14.20 -0.93
N LYS A 118 -4.14 14.43 -2.22
CA LYS A 118 -3.28 13.87 -3.28
C LYS A 118 -1.84 14.35 -3.14
N GLU A 119 -1.63 15.64 -2.96
CA GLU A 119 -0.30 16.22 -2.74
C GLU A 119 0.38 15.67 -1.49
N PHE A 120 -0.37 15.45 -0.41
CA PHE A 120 0.14 14.81 0.80
C PHE A 120 0.64 13.38 0.50
N ILE A 121 -0.15 12.59 -0.21
CA ILE A 121 0.21 11.21 -0.58
C ILE A 121 1.47 11.22 -1.46
N GLU A 122 1.52 12.06 -2.49
CA GLU A 122 2.67 12.16 -3.40
C GLU A 122 3.94 12.56 -2.65
N LYS A 123 3.90 13.62 -1.84
CA LYS A 123 5.05 14.06 -1.04
C LYS A 123 5.53 12.99 -0.04
N THR A 124 4.59 12.29 0.61
CA THR A 124 4.93 11.21 1.52
C THR A 124 5.64 10.06 0.80
N TYR A 125 5.16 9.73 -0.40
CA TYR A 125 5.74 8.70 -1.24
C TYR A 125 7.15 9.07 -1.71
N GLU A 126 7.31 10.27 -2.25
CA GLU A 126 8.61 10.77 -2.72
C GLU A 126 9.64 10.79 -1.59
N ALA A 127 9.25 11.25 -0.40
CA ALA A 127 10.13 11.31 0.75
C ALA A 127 10.62 9.93 1.23
N ARG A 128 9.84 8.87 0.98
CA ARG A 128 10.17 7.51 1.45
C ARG A 128 10.60 6.56 0.34
N ALA A 129 10.68 7.01 -0.90
CA ALA A 129 10.94 6.15 -2.06
C ALA A 129 12.26 5.38 -1.95
N ALA A 130 13.35 6.07 -1.60
CA ALA A 130 14.68 5.47 -1.48
C ALA A 130 14.74 4.44 -0.33
N ASP A 131 14.13 4.75 0.80
CA ASP A 131 14.09 3.84 1.96
C ASP A 131 13.22 2.63 1.66
N THR A 132 12.08 2.83 1.01
CA THR A 132 11.19 1.75 0.59
C THR A 132 11.90 0.77 -0.34
N GLN A 133 12.66 1.28 -1.30
CA GLN A 133 13.45 0.42 -2.19
C GLN A 133 14.46 -0.42 -1.42
N LYS A 134 15.24 0.19 -0.51
CA LYS A 134 16.21 -0.52 0.32
C LYS A 134 15.56 -1.60 1.19
N VAL A 135 14.42 -1.29 1.80
CA VAL A 135 13.65 -2.24 2.62
C VAL A 135 13.19 -3.42 1.79
N LEU A 136 12.63 -3.17 0.61
CA LEU A 136 12.18 -4.23 -0.30
C LEU A 136 13.35 -5.12 -0.75
N GLU A 137 14.48 -4.54 -1.15
CA GLU A 137 15.68 -5.29 -1.53
C GLU A 137 16.19 -6.17 -0.38
N GLY A 138 16.14 -5.65 0.86
CA GLY A 138 16.49 -6.41 2.05
C GLY A 138 15.57 -7.61 2.26
N LEU A 139 14.25 -7.38 2.27
CA LEU A 139 13.24 -8.44 2.44
C LEU A 139 13.30 -9.50 1.35
N ILE A 140 13.50 -9.09 0.08
CA ILE A 140 13.67 -10.02 -1.05
C ILE A 140 14.82 -10.99 -0.80
N LYS A 141 15.97 -10.48 -0.37
CA LYS A 141 17.16 -11.30 -0.09
C LYS A 141 16.98 -12.19 1.13
N GLU A 142 16.50 -11.62 2.24
CA GLU A 142 16.35 -12.34 3.51
C GLU A 142 15.34 -13.48 3.45
N GLN A 143 14.25 -13.29 2.71
CA GLN A 143 13.15 -14.25 2.63
C GLN A 143 13.20 -15.13 1.36
N ASN A 144 14.26 -15.02 0.54
CA ASN A 144 14.39 -15.74 -0.73
C ASN A 144 13.15 -15.55 -1.64
N ILE A 145 12.69 -14.29 -1.78
CA ILE A 145 11.54 -13.95 -2.63
C ILE A 145 12.00 -13.94 -4.09
N GLY A 146 11.51 -14.90 -4.87
CA GLY A 146 11.82 -15.01 -6.30
C GLY A 146 10.87 -14.18 -7.17
N LEU A 147 9.70 -13.87 -6.65
CA LEU A 147 8.70 -13.02 -7.34
C LEU A 147 7.98 -12.13 -6.33
N LEU A 148 8.16 -10.83 -6.48
CA LEU A 148 7.42 -9.81 -5.72
C LEU A 148 6.45 -9.09 -6.64
N LEU A 149 5.18 -9.09 -6.30
CA LEU A 149 4.11 -8.43 -7.05
C LEU A 149 3.52 -7.28 -6.23
N ARG A 150 3.09 -6.23 -6.93
CA ARG A 150 2.29 -5.18 -6.28
C ARG A 150 0.84 -5.67 -6.14
N SER A 151 0.27 -5.58 -4.95
CA SER A 151 -1.11 -6.02 -4.68
C SER A 151 -2.15 -5.12 -5.34
N ASP A 152 -1.82 -3.83 -5.59
CA ASP A 152 -2.65 -2.88 -6.32
C ASP A 152 -2.61 -3.06 -7.86
N ALA A 153 -1.75 -3.95 -8.35
CA ALA A 153 -1.67 -4.27 -9.77
C ALA A 153 -2.90 -5.10 -10.21
N ARG A 154 -3.46 -4.76 -11.36
CA ARG A 154 -4.62 -5.49 -11.94
C ARG A 154 -4.34 -6.98 -12.18
N ALA A 155 -3.07 -7.37 -12.17
CA ALA A 155 -2.64 -8.76 -12.36
C ALA A 155 -2.85 -9.63 -11.11
N VAL A 156 -2.96 -9.04 -9.91
CA VAL A 156 -3.20 -9.77 -8.66
C VAL A 156 -4.70 -9.77 -8.37
N MET A 157 -5.35 -10.90 -8.66
CA MET A 157 -6.78 -11.09 -8.42
C MET A 157 -7.08 -11.45 -6.97
N HIS A 158 -6.18 -12.21 -6.34
CA HIS A 158 -6.28 -12.68 -4.98
C HIS A 158 -4.91 -13.06 -4.45
N ALA A 159 -4.66 -12.75 -3.20
CA ALA A 159 -3.51 -13.24 -2.44
C ALA A 159 -3.93 -13.44 -0.98
N ASP A 160 -3.56 -14.57 -0.39
CA ASP A 160 -3.75 -14.77 1.05
C ASP A 160 -2.82 -13.86 1.85
N ALA A 161 -3.20 -13.54 3.08
CA ALA A 161 -2.42 -12.68 3.97
C ALA A 161 -0.99 -13.20 4.21
N SER A 162 -0.76 -14.52 4.07
CA SER A 162 0.56 -15.13 4.20
C SER A 162 1.55 -14.72 3.10
N TYR A 163 1.07 -14.24 1.97
CA TYR A 163 1.88 -13.70 0.88
C TYR A 163 2.13 -12.21 1.01
N ASP A 164 1.35 -11.49 1.82
CA ASP A 164 1.43 -10.04 1.96
C ASP A 164 2.55 -9.65 2.94
N ILE A 165 3.54 -8.92 2.42
CA ILE A 165 4.67 -8.42 3.21
C ILE A 165 4.55 -6.92 3.54
N SER A 166 3.40 -6.27 3.27
CA SER A 166 3.24 -4.82 3.43
C SER A 166 3.50 -4.38 4.87
N ASP A 167 3.01 -5.12 5.85
CA ASP A 167 3.20 -4.78 7.27
C ASP A 167 4.68 -4.88 7.68
N GLN A 168 5.41 -5.87 7.14
CA GLN A 168 6.86 -5.98 7.35
C GLN A 168 7.62 -4.80 6.73
N VAL A 169 7.16 -4.31 5.58
CA VAL A 169 7.73 -3.09 4.96
C VAL A 169 7.47 -1.88 5.87
N THR A 170 6.26 -1.73 6.41
CA THR A 170 5.91 -0.65 7.36
C THR A 170 6.81 -0.69 8.60
N GLU A 171 6.96 -1.85 9.22
CA GLU A 171 7.81 -2.04 10.41
C GLU A 171 9.28 -1.65 10.14
N ARG A 172 9.81 -2.11 8.99
CA ARG A 172 11.18 -1.77 8.58
C ARG A 172 11.36 -0.29 8.28
N LEU A 173 10.37 0.35 7.67
CA LEU A 173 10.38 1.78 7.42
C LEU A 173 10.33 2.59 8.72
N ASN A 174 9.60 2.14 9.73
CA ASN A 174 9.55 2.78 11.05
C ASN A 174 10.89 2.67 11.81
N ALA A 175 11.68 1.65 11.54
CA ALA A 175 13.00 1.47 12.13
C ALA A 175 14.07 2.41 11.52
N ILE A 176 13.83 3.01 10.37
CA ILE A 176 14.70 3.99 9.71
C ILE A 176 14.37 5.38 10.28
N LYS A 177 15.36 5.96 10.97
CA LYS A 177 15.27 7.32 11.56
C LYS A 177 15.60 8.41 10.55
#